data_b0a6fd845c88eee096d10491e4e21f56
#
_entry.id   b0a6fd845c88eee096d10491e4e21f56
#
_cell.length_a   1.000
_cell.length_b   1.000
_cell.length_c   1.000
_cell.angle_alpha   90.00
_cell.angle_beta   90.00
_cell.angle_gamma   90.00
#
_symmetry.space_group_name_H-M   'P 1'
#
loop_
_entity.id
_entity.type
_entity.pdbx_description
1 polymer ?
#
loop_
_entity_poly.entity_id
_entity_poly.type
_entity_poly.pdbx_seq_one_letter_code
_entity_poly.pdbx_strand_id
1 'polypeptide(L)'
;MKRKLMTWTLICSVLMLILPVHAEAASEKVTLKVLDLSQDFFDKRFGNAFTAKYPNIQIKVIPTQKGKSLLWGDDLRKLEDKEKPDLLVPYQDSLDKYVAEGKLVDLDPYIAQSKSIKLANLNQNIVNSMKVNGKLYTLSPTFMVNGLFYNKTLFDKYKIKYPKNEMSWAEVMKLAAEFKQKAGSPGFQYNNDLFSLAASDIAGSYNLTFQDKNKGGKNITINTKEWRSIFDMVVKAAKKEAITTKNKAFLAGDAAMTVGGPLFFIGFKMENIKFEWGVVSEPVNPAHPISSAYGANNMFGISTESKHADAAWKFIEFVNSDDFAKGYMKDGELGSGLPTNECCKKWGNKVDLSGLYKLAPVKEKYDSNIPDISEFVSKEGSAAFTSVLKGTQSLDSMLASLQKKAQSELDKAWAKKGK
;
A
#
# COMPACT_ATOMS: atom_id res chain seq x y z
N MET A 1 29.04 -71.86 71.91
CA MET A 1 28.06 -70.98 71.32
C MET A 1 28.75 -70.02 70.35
N LYS A 2 28.67 -70.28 69.03
CA LYS A 2 29.28 -69.44 67.97
C LYS A 2 28.13 -68.95 67.09
N ARG A 3 27.84 -67.64 67.10
CA ARG A 3 26.89 -66.99 66.20
C ARG A 3 27.57 -66.74 64.85
N LYS A 4 27.00 -67.31 63.80
CA LYS A 4 27.40 -66.96 62.41
C LYS A 4 26.68 -65.68 61.99
N LEU A 5 27.41 -64.66 61.60
CA LEU A 5 26.91 -63.52 60.88
C LEU A 5 26.80 -63.87 59.41
N MET A 6 25.60 -63.67 58.89
CA MET A 6 25.33 -63.83 57.45
C MET A 6 25.25 -62.46 56.83
N THR A 7 26.26 -62.12 56.00
CA THR A 7 26.33 -60.89 55.23
C THR A 7 25.49 -61.02 53.96
N TRP A 8 24.46 -60.20 53.81
CA TRP A 8 23.71 -60.05 52.58
C TRP A 8 24.32 -58.93 51.79
N THR A 9 24.85 -59.30 50.59
CA THR A 9 25.33 -58.38 49.56
C THR A 9 24.16 -57.96 48.68
N LEU A 10 23.71 -56.69 48.78
CA LEU A 10 22.68 -56.13 47.91
C LEU A 10 23.33 -55.71 46.59
N ILE A 11 23.02 -56.40 45.51
CA ILE A 11 23.40 -55.97 44.14
C ILE A 11 22.36 -55.00 43.66
N CYS A 12 22.66 -53.68 43.66
CA CYS A 12 21.84 -52.65 42.98
C CYS A 12 22.15 -52.66 41.51
N SER A 13 21.29 -53.33 40.73
CA SER A 13 21.30 -53.18 39.26
C SER A 13 20.72 -51.81 38.86
N VAL A 14 21.59 -50.89 38.51
CA VAL A 14 21.18 -49.61 37.90
C VAL A 14 20.79 -49.87 36.47
N LEU A 15 19.47 -49.93 36.19
CA LEU A 15 18.92 -49.95 34.85
C LEU A 15 19.02 -48.51 34.29
N MET A 16 20.06 -48.20 33.51
CA MET A 16 20.12 -46.97 32.72
C MET A 16 19.07 -47.07 31.59
N LEU A 17 17.93 -46.40 31.80
CA LEU A 17 16.98 -46.08 30.74
C LEU A 17 17.67 -45.12 29.76
N ILE A 18 18.21 -45.64 28.69
CA ILE A 18 18.62 -44.85 27.53
C ILE A 18 17.35 -44.41 26.81
N LEU A 19 16.84 -43.22 27.18
CA LEU A 19 15.84 -42.54 26.36
C LEU A 19 16.49 -42.23 25.00
N PRO A 20 15.85 -42.60 23.89
CA PRO A 20 16.36 -42.18 22.59
C PRO A 20 16.24 -40.66 22.54
N VAL A 21 17.36 -39.97 22.61
CA VAL A 21 17.43 -38.55 22.20
C VAL A 21 17.13 -38.60 20.70
N HIS A 22 15.90 -38.23 20.38
CA HIS A 22 15.56 -37.87 19.00
C HIS A 22 16.46 -36.69 18.66
N ALA A 23 17.61 -36.93 18.07
CA ALA A 23 18.34 -35.90 17.39
C ALA A 23 17.41 -35.41 16.26
N GLU A 24 16.83 -34.27 16.49
CA GLU A 24 16.14 -33.53 15.44
C GLU A 24 17.19 -33.36 14.33
N ALA A 25 17.00 -34.07 13.22
CA ALA A 25 17.93 -34.02 12.09
C ALA A 25 18.13 -32.53 11.78
N ALA A 26 19.34 -32.03 11.88
CA ALA A 26 19.69 -30.65 11.58
C ALA A 26 19.10 -30.34 10.21
N SER A 27 18.01 -29.57 10.16
CA SER A 27 17.33 -29.26 8.91
C SER A 27 18.33 -28.57 8.00
N GLU A 28 18.42 -29.05 6.76
CA GLU A 28 19.35 -28.53 5.76
C GLU A 28 19.25 -27.00 5.67
N LYS A 29 20.38 -26.31 5.67
CA LYS A 29 20.42 -24.86 5.52
C LYS A 29 20.01 -24.49 4.11
N VAL A 30 18.94 -23.71 3.98
CA VAL A 30 18.42 -23.21 2.71
C VAL A 30 18.68 -21.71 2.62
N THR A 31 19.06 -21.22 1.45
CA THR A 31 19.15 -19.78 1.16
C THR A 31 18.13 -19.43 0.08
N LEU A 32 17.15 -18.63 0.44
CA LEU A 32 16.17 -18.07 -0.49
C LEU A 32 16.69 -16.77 -1.08
N LYS A 33 16.57 -16.61 -2.38
CA LYS A 33 16.86 -15.36 -3.09
C LYS A 33 15.57 -14.55 -3.31
N VAL A 34 15.64 -13.25 -3.08
CA VAL A 34 14.56 -12.30 -3.33
C VAL A 34 15.11 -10.99 -3.87
N LEU A 35 14.37 -10.32 -4.75
CA LEU A 35 14.72 -8.98 -5.21
C LEU A 35 14.05 -7.93 -4.32
N ASP A 36 14.86 -6.99 -3.77
CA ASP A 36 14.36 -5.84 -3.00
C ASP A 36 15.40 -4.70 -3.05
N LEU A 37 15.12 -3.58 -2.43
CA LEU A 37 16.00 -2.40 -2.40
C LEU A 37 17.38 -2.72 -1.84
N SER A 38 17.44 -3.37 -0.67
CA SER A 38 18.68 -3.80 -0.01
C SER A 38 18.39 -4.85 1.04
N GLN A 39 19.44 -5.57 1.47
CA GLN A 39 19.34 -6.54 2.56
C GLN A 39 18.81 -5.90 3.85
N ASP A 40 19.39 -4.78 4.28
CA ASP A 40 18.98 -4.08 5.52
C ASP A 40 17.50 -3.63 5.47
N PHE A 41 17.05 -3.14 4.32
CA PHE A 41 15.67 -2.71 4.14
C PHE A 41 14.68 -3.88 4.19
N PHE A 42 15.04 -5.01 3.60
CA PHE A 42 14.25 -6.24 3.64
C PHE A 42 14.21 -6.85 5.05
N ASP A 43 15.40 -6.93 5.69
CA ASP A 43 15.55 -7.57 6.99
C ASP A 43 14.75 -6.84 8.08
N LYS A 44 14.76 -5.52 8.08
CA LYS A 44 13.95 -4.71 9.01
C LYS A 44 12.46 -4.96 8.87
N ARG A 45 11.98 -5.20 7.66
CA ARG A 45 10.55 -5.40 7.39
C ARG A 45 10.09 -6.84 7.57
N PHE A 46 10.91 -7.79 7.14
CA PHE A 46 10.50 -9.19 7.02
C PHE A 46 11.58 -10.18 7.51
N GLY A 47 12.83 -9.97 7.09
CA GLY A 47 13.89 -10.97 7.20
C GLY A 47 14.24 -11.30 8.65
N ASN A 48 14.43 -10.31 9.52
CA ASN A 48 14.79 -10.52 10.93
C ASN A 48 13.74 -11.35 11.68
N ALA A 49 12.46 -11.02 11.51
CA ALA A 49 11.38 -11.75 12.16
C ALA A 49 11.25 -13.18 11.61
N PHE A 50 11.45 -13.36 10.30
CA PHE A 50 11.42 -14.67 9.68
C PHE A 50 12.57 -15.57 10.11
N THR A 51 13.81 -15.10 10.05
CA THR A 51 15.01 -15.88 10.39
C THR A 51 15.08 -16.19 11.89
N ALA A 52 14.52 -15.34 12.75
CA ALA A 52 14.36 -15.65 14.16
C ALA A 52 13.46 -16.89 14.39
N LYS A 53 12.42 -17.07 13.57
CA LYS A 53 11.51 -18.23 13.64
C LYS A 53 12.02 -19.45 12.89
N TYR A 54 12.75 -19.24 11.79
CA TYR A 54 13.28 -20.30 10.91
C TYR A 54 14.80 -20.11 10.70
N PRO A 55 15.64 -20.41 11.72
CA PRO A 55 17.09 -20.10 11.67
C PRO A 55 17.86 -20.92 10.63
N ASN A 56 17.26 -22.00 10.13
CA ASN A 56 17.82 -22.81 9.05
C ASN A 56 17.53 -22.26 7.64
N ILE A 57 16.68 -21.23 7.51
CA ILE A 57 16.36 -20.58 6.23
C ILE A 57 16.92 -19.17 6.25
N GLN A 58 17.89 -18.91 5.41
CA GLN A 58 18.47 -17.58 5.21
C GLN A 58 17.83 -16.90 4.01
N ILE A 59 17.82 -15.57 4.00
CA ILE A 59 17.34 -14.79 2.86
C ILE A 59 18.50 -13.96 2.32
N LYS A 60 18.76 -14.12 1.04
CA LYS A 60 19.73 -13.33 0.26
C LYS A 60 18.97 -12.35 -0.62
N VAL A 61 19.07 -11.07 -0.31
CA VAL A 61 18.49 -10.01 -1.14
C VAL A 61 19.41 -9.69 -2.31
N ILE A 62 18.81 -9.62 -3.49
CA ILE A 62 19.44 -9.13 -4.71
C ILE A 62 18.97 -7.69 -4.89
N PRO A 63 19.89 -6.69 -4.82
CA PRO A 63 19.48 -5.30 -4.88
C PRO A 63 18.87 -4.92 -6.22
N THR A 64 17.71 -4.28 -6.20
CA THR A 64 17.02 -3.71 -7.37
C THR A 64 17.43 -2.28 -7.68
N GLN A 65 18.44 -1.76 -6.99
CA GLN A 65 18.95 -0.42 -7.16
C GLN A 65 20.33 -0.43 -7.84
N LYS A 66 20.47 0.36 -8.91
CA LYS A 66 21.75 0.60 -9.59
C LYS A 66 22.15 2.07 -9.40
N GLY A 67 23.10 2.32 -8.51
CA GLY A 67 23.42 3.67 -8.08
C GLY A 67 22.25 4.31 -7.33
N LYS A 68 21.73 5.44 -7.85
CA LYS A 68 20.56 6.14 -7.28
C LYS A 68 19.22 5.75 -7.94
N SER A 69 19.26 4.96 -9.01
CA SER A 69 18.09 4.61 -9.80
C SER A 69 17.57 3.21 -9.45
N LEU A 70 16.26 3.09 -9.27
CA LEU A 70 15.59 1.80 -9.17
C LEU A 70 15.48 1.16 -10.54
N LEU A 71 15.60 -0.17 -10.60
CA LEU A 71 15.33 -0.94 -11.80
C LEU A 71 13.83 -1.15 -11.95
N TRP A 72 13.31 -0.94 -13.15
CA TRP A 72 11.90 -1.08 -13.48
C TRP A 72 11.73 -1.80 -14.82
N GLY A 73 10.54 -2.34 -15.04
CA GLY A 73 10.16 -2.92 -16.31
C GLY A 73 11.16 -3.97 -16.81
N ASP A 74 11.66 -3.80 -18.03
CA ASP A 74 12.55 -4.76 -18.67
C ASP A 74 13.89 -4.95 -17.96
N ASP A 75 14.44 -3.93 -17.33
CA ASP A 75 15.73 -4.06 -16.62
C ASP A 75 15.59 -4.86 -15.33
N LEU A 76 14.46 -4.73 -14.63
CA LEU A 76 14.13 -5.59 -13.50
C LEU A 76 13.95 -7.04 -13.95
N ARG A 77 13.25 -7.28 -15.06
CA ARG A 77 13.05 -8.62 -15.62
C ARG A 77 14.35 -9.29 -16.07
N LYS A 78 15.26 -8.54 -16.70
CA LYS A 78 16.60 -9.04 -17.02
C LYS A 78 17.39 -9.46 -15.79
N LEU A 79 17.25 -8.71 -14.69
CA LEU A 79 17.86 -9.07 -13.41
C LEU A 79 17.25 -10.35 -12.83
N GLU A 80 15.92 -10.50 -12.87
CA GLU A 80 15.22 -11.73 -12.46
C GLU A 80 15.67 -12.94 -13.26
N ASP A 81 15.71 -12.84 -14.59
CA ASP A 81 16.11 -13.93 -15.47
C ASP A 81 17.58 -14.34 -15.23
N LYS A 82 18.46 -13.39 -14.90
CA LYS A 82 19.87 -13.64 -14.57
C LYS A 82 20.05 -14.29 -13.22
N GLU A 83 19.41 -13.74 -12.18
CA GLU A 83 19.66 -14.11 -10.78
C GLU A 83 18.80 -15.28 -10.32
N LYS A 84 17.69 -15.56 -11.01
CA LYS A 84 16.74 -16.64 -10.72
C LYS A 84 16.31 -16.65 -9.25
N PRO A 85 15.58 -15.64 -8.78
CA PRO A 85 15.12 -15.57 -7.41
C PRO A 85 14.11 -16.67 -7.11
N ASP A 86 14.07 -17.13 -5.85
CA ASP A 86 13.09 -18.10 -5.36
C ASP A 86 11.74 -17.41 -5.09
N LEU A 87 11.78 -16.15 -4.61
CA LEU A 87 10.63 -15.31 -4.39
C LEU A 87 10.59 -14.20 -5.44
N LEU A 88 9.52 -14.16 -6.22
CA LEU A 88 9.19 -13.06 -7.12
C LEU A 88 8.26 -12.07 -6.43
N VAL A 89 8.43 -10.78 -6.73
CA VAL A 89 7.64 -9.69 -6.14
C VAL A 89 7.08 -8.82 -7.27
N PRO A 90 6.13 -9.34 -8.07
CA PRO A 90 5.52 -8.56 -9.14
C PRO A 90 4.76 -7.36 -8.60
N TYR A 91 4.67 -6.30 -9.39
CA TYR A 91 3.71 -5.23 -9.15
C TYR A 91 2.32 -5.66 -9.58
N GLN A 92 1.29 -5.03 -9.03
CA GLN A 92 -0.11 -5.35 -9.29
C GLN A 92 -0.47 -5.29 -10.81
N ASP A 93 0.07 -4.33 -11.52
CA ASP A 93 -0.14 -4.11 -12.96
C ASP A 93 0.56 -5.12 -13.86
N SER A 94 1.60 -5.79 -13.34
CA SER A 94 2.39 -6.79 -14.06
C SER A 94 2.06 -8.23 -13.70
N LEU A 95 1.25 -8.47 -12.67
CA LEU A 95 0.94 -9.80 -12.15
C LEU A 95 0.36 -10.73 -13.24
N ASP A 96 -0.61 -10.23 -14.02
CA ASP A 96 -1.22 -11.00 -15.11
C ASP A 96 -0.17 -11.51 -16.12
N LYS A 97 0.85 -10.69 -16.40
CA LYS A 97 1.94 -11.05 -17.31
C LYS A 97 2.84 -12.14 -16.74
N TYR A 98 3.21 -12.06 -15.43
CA TYR A 98 3.98 -13.12 -14.77
C TYR A 98 3.25 -14.45 -14.78
N VAL A 99 1.93 -14.43 -14.57
CA VAL A 99 1.10 -15.64 -14.61
C VAL A 99 1.00 -16.19 -16.05
N ALA A 100 0.76 -15.34 -17.03
CA ALA A 100 0.66 -15.74 -18.43
C ALA A 100 1.98 -16.34 -18.98
N GLU A 101 3.12 -15.87 -18.47
CA GLU A 101 4.45 -16.39 -18.80
C GLU A 101 4.82 -17.66 -18.00
N GLY A 102 3.94 -18.13 -17.11
CA GLY A 102 4.19 -19.33 -16.29
C GLY A 102 5.32 -19.16 -15.26
N LYS A 103 5.63 -17.93 -14.83
CA LYS A 103 6.74 -17.66 -13.89
C LYS A 103 6.38 -17.92 -12.43
N LEU A 104 5.10 -17.99 -12.09
CA LEU A 104 4.60 -18.11 -10.72
C LEU A 104 3.90 -19.44 -10.46
N VAL A 105 4.15 -20.03 -9.30
CA VAL A 105 3.47 -21.22 -8.81
C VAL A 105 2.07 -20.85 -8.33
N ASP A 106 1.07 -21.71 -8.63
CA ASP A 106 -0.28 -21.62 -8.04
C ASP A 106 -0.22 -21.84 -6.52
N LEU A 107 -0.63 -20.84 -5.73
CA LEU A 107 -0.57 -20.90 -4.27
C LEU A 107 -1.82 -21.55 -3.63
N ASP A 108 -2.91 -21.75 -4.35
CA ASP A 108 -4.15 -22.30 -3.79
C ASP A 108 -3.94 -23.64 -3.08
N PRO A 109 -3.12 -24.61 -3.62
CA PRO A 109 -2.85 -25.87 -2.92
C PRO A 109 -2.09 -25.69 -1.60
N TYR A 110 -1.14 -24.73 -1.57
CA TYR A 110 -0.37 -24.40 -0.35
C TYR A 110 -1.27 -23.75 0.70
N ILE A 111 -2.12 -22.80 0.27
CA ILE A 111 -3.08 -22.10 1.14
C ILE A 111 -4.07 -23.09 1.76
N ALA A 112 -4.58 -24.06 0.97
CA ALA A 112 -5.53 -25.06 1.43
C ALA A 112 -4.95 -25.98 2.54
N GLN A 113 -3.63 -26.18 2.55
CA GLN A 113 -2.92 -27.00 3.54
C GLN A 113 -2.39 -26.19 4.73
N SER A 114 -2.39 -24.85 4.63
CA SER A 114 -1.86 -23.98 5.66
C SER A 114 -2.66 -24.03 6.95
N LYS A 115 -1.94 -24.10 8.07
CA LYS A 115 -2.52 -23.96 9.41
C LYS A 115 -2.42 -22.53 9.94
N SER A 116 -1.58 -21.72 9.35
CA SER A 116 -1.26 -20.36 9.83
C SER A 116 -2.01 -19.28 9.06
N ILE A 117 -2.36 -19.51 7.80
CA ILE A 117 -3.12 -18.57 6.97
C ILE A 117 -4.57 -19.05 6.86
N LYS A 118 -5.49 -18.15 7.18
CA LYS A 118 -6.90 -18.26 6.83
C LYS A 118 -7.25 -17.08 5.94
N LEU A 119 -7.51 -17.32 4.66
CA LEU A 119 -7.85 -16.24 3.73
C LEU A 119 -8.99 -15.35 4.23
N ALA A 120 -9.94 -15.92 4.99
CA ALA A 120 -11.04 -15.16 5.59
C ALA A 120 -10.58 -14.12 6.62
N ASN A 121 -9.38 -14.26 7.17
CA ASN A 121 -8.78 -13.28 8.10
C ASN A 121 -8.03 -12.17 7.39
N LEU A 122 -7.82 -12.29 6.08
CA LEU A 122 -7.16 -11.27 5.27
C LEU A 122 -8.19 -10.31 4.66
N ASN A 123 -7.79 -9.10 4.38
CA ASN A 123 -8.62 -8.12 3.68
C ASN A 123 -9.06 -8.66 2.31
N GLN A 124 -10.34 -8.96 2.17
CA GLN A 124 -10.88 -9.63 0.97
C GLN A 124 -10.75 -8.76 -0.29
N ASN A 125 -10.78 -7.45 -0.17
CA ASN A 125 -10.58 -6.55 -1.31
C ASN A 125 -9.16 -6.68 -1.85
N ILE A 126 -8.17 -6.81 -0.98
CA ILE A 126 -6.77 -7.03 -1.36
C ILE A 126 -6.58 -8.45 -1.92
N VAL A 127 -7.10 -9.47 -1.24
CA VAL A 127 -7.04 -10.87 -1.73
C VAL A 127 -7.65 -10.99 -3.13
N ASN A 128 -8.82 -10.40 -3.33
CA ASN A 128 -9.49 -10.45 -4.64
C ASN A 128 -8.76 -9.65 -5.74
N SER A 129 -8.04 -8.60 -5.37
CA SER A 129 -7.24 -7.83 -6.35
C SER A 129 -6.01 -8.60 -6.86
N MET A 130 -5.50 -9.56 -6.08
CA MET A 130 -4.35 -10.41 -6.45
C MET A 130 -4.74 -11.66 -7.25
N LYS A 131 -6.04 -11.94 -7.43
CA LYS A 131 -6.48 -13.11 -8.19
C LYS A 131 -6.32 -12.89 -9.70
N VAL A 132 -5.68 -13.85 -10.35
CA VAL A 132 -5.62 -13.98 -11.81
C VAL A 132 -6.38 -15.23 -12.21
N ASN A 133 -7.40 -15.07 -13.06
CA ASN A 133 -8.29 -16.18 -13.47
C ASN A 133 -8.88 -16.96 -12.28
N GLY A 134 -9.20 -16.25 -11.20
CA GLY A 134 -9.79 -16.83 -9.99
C GLY A 134 -8.83 -17.48 -9.01
N LYS A 135 -7.53 -17.59 -9.34
CA LYS A 135 -6.47 -18.23 -8.54
C LYS A 135 -5.51 -17.22 -7.93
N LEU A 136 -4.86 -17.60 -6.84
CA LEU A 136 -3.82 -16.82 -6.18
C LEU A 136 -2.43 -17.36 -6.55
N TYR A 137 -1.57 -16.47 -7.05
CA TYR A 137 -0.18 -16.74 -7.36
C TYR A 137 0.77 -15.93 -6.46
N THR A 138 0.22 -14.97 -5.75
CA THR A 138 0.93 -14.14 -4.76
C THR A 138 0.07 -13.93 -3.54
N LEU A 139 0.72 -13.66 -2.39
CA LEU A 139 0.09 -13.09 -1.21
C LEU A 139 0.86 -11.84 -0.77
N SER A 140 0.15 -10.88 -0.24
CA SER A 140 0.73 -9.62 0.22
C SER A 140 0.54 -9.45 1.72
N PRO A 141 1.62 -9.33 2.52
CA PRO A 141 1.52 -9.12 3.96
C PRO A 141 0.98 -7.74 4.32
N THR A 142 1.13 -6.76 3.43
CA THR A 142 0.72 -5.37 3.65
C THR A 142 0.03 -4.80 2.43
N PHE A 143 -0.73 -3.73 2.63
CA PHE A 143 -1.37 -2.99 1.56
C PHE A 143 -1.22 -1.48 1.77
N MET A 144 -1.13 -0.76 0.67
CA MET A 144 -1.16 0.70 0.66
C MET A 144 -2.60 1.18 0.67
N VAL A 145 -2.84 2.27 1.36
CA VAL A 145 -4.16 2.88 1.50
C VAL A 145 -4.01 4.33 1.92
N ASN A 146 -4.88 5.20 1.43
CA ASN A 146 -5.04 6.52 2.01
C ASN A 146 -6.24 6.55 2.98
N GLY A 147 -6.19 7.48 3.91
CA GLY A 147 -7.28 7.77 4.81
C GLY A 147 -7.46 9.28 4.99
N LEU A 148 -8.64 9.69 5.41
CA LEU A 148 -8.90 11.04 5.86
C LEU A 148 -8.59 11.11 7.37
N PHE A 149 -7.44 11.69 7.69
CA PHE A 149 -7.01 11.96 9.06
C PHE A 149 -7.66 13.26 9.56
N TYR A 150 -8.05 13.30 10.82
CA TYR A 150 -8.68 14.48 11.42
C TYR A 150 -8.22 14.70 12.86
N ASN A 151 -8.14 15.97 13.24
CA ASN A 151 -7.75 16.43 14.57
C ASN A 151 -8.98 16.50 15.48
N LYS A 152 -9.20 15.46 16.31
CA LYS A 152 -10.34 15.39 17.22
C LYS A 152 -10.41 16.58 18.15
N THR A 153 -9.28 17.00 18.71
CA THR A 153 -9.21 18.16 19.62
C THR A 153 -9.77 19.43 19.01
N LEU A 154 -9.48 19.67 17.71
CA LEU A 154 -10.04 20.83 17.01
C LEU A 154 -11.54 20.66 16.74
N PHE A 155 -11.96 19.47 16.31
CA PHE A 155 -13.38 19.20 16.05
C PHE A 155 -14.23 19.38 17.33
N ASP A 156 -13.76 18.89 18.47
CA ASP A 156 -14.42 19.03 19.76
C ASP A 156 -14.47 20.50 20.22
N LYS A 157 -13.34 21.21 20.10
CA LYS A 157 -13.22 22.64 20.45
C LYS A 157 -14.26 23.49 19.73
N TYR A 158 -14.47 23.24 18.44
CA TYR A 158 -15.39 24.03 17.61
C TYR A 158 -16.78 23.41 17.46
N LYS A 159 -17.05 22.29 18.17
CA LYS A 159 -18.33 21.56 18.14
C LYS A 159 -18.75 21.20 16.71
N ILE A 160 -17.81 20.70 15.92
CA ILE A 160 -18.03 20.23 14.55
C ILE A 160 -18.13 18.69 14.61
N LYS A 161 -19.02 18.10 13.83
CA LYS A 161 -19.16 16.64 13.76
C LYS A 161 -17.94 16.04 13.06
N TYR A 162 -17.43 14.93 13.60
CA TYR A 162 -16.34 14.18 12.99
C TYR A 162 -16.68 13.70 11.58
N PRO A 163 -15.65 13.58 10.70
CA PRO A 163 -15.84 12.94 9.42
C PRO A 163 -16.21 11.46 9.59
N LYS A 164 -16.85 10.90 8.57
CA LYS A 164 -17.32 9.51 8.52
C LYS A 164 -16.62 8.75 7.41
N ASN A 165 -16.64 7.42 7.47
CA ASN A 165 -16.21 6.60 6.35
C ASN A 165 -17.05 6.89 5.10
N GLU A 166 -16.44 6.76 3.95
CA GLU A 166 -17.06 6.83 2.62
C GLU A 166 -17.74 8.19 2.33
N MET A 167 -17.25 9.27 2.97
CA MET A 167 -17.68 10.63 2.60
C MET A 167 -17.26 10.92 1.15
N SER A 168 -18.12 11.69 0.46
CA SER A 168 -17.73 12.27 -0.82
C SER A 168 -16.73 13.43 -0.62
N TRP A 169 -15.92 13.69 -1.64
CA TRP A 169 -15.06 14.87 -1.64
C TRP A 169 -15.85 16.17 -1.46
N ALA A 170 -17.07 16.25 -2.00
CA ALA A 170 -17.94 17.42 -1.81
C ALA A 170 -18.31 17.63 -0.34
N GLU A 171 -18.61 16.55 0.39
CA GLU A 171 -18.89 16.61 1.84
C GLU A 171 -17.66 17.04 2.63
N VAL A 172 -16.47 16.50 2.28
CA VAL A 172 -15.21 16.90 2.93
C VAL A 172 -14.88 18.36 2.66
N MET A 173 -15.05 18.86 1.44
CA MET A 173 -14.84 20.28 1.13
C MET A 173 -15.87 21.19 1.84
N LYS A 174 -17.12 20.75 2.00
CA LYS A 174 -18.12 21.44 2.80
C LYS A 174 -17.73 21.49 4.27
N LEU A 175 -17.26 20.37 4.82
CA LEU A 175 -16.79 20.27 6.21
C LEU A 175 -15.55 21.17 6.44
N ALA A 176 -14.63 21.21 5.48
CA ALA A 176 -13.48 22.11 5.52
C ALA A 176 -13.88 23.59 5.51
N ALA A 177 -14.89 23.96 4.72
CA ALA A 177 -15.41 25.31 4.69
C ALA A 177 -16.17 25.70 5.98
N GLU A 178 -16.93 24.76 6.57
CA GLU A 178 -17.54 24.95 7.89
C GLU A 178 -16.47 25.18 8.96
N PHE A 179 -15.39 24.41 8.91
CA PHE A 179 -14.29 24.56 9.84
C PHE A 179 -13.63 25.94 9.71
N LYS A 180 -13.33 26.40 8.48
CA LYS A 180 -12.79 27.74 8.22
C LYS A 180 -13.69 28.82 8.79
N GLN A 181 -15.00 28.71 8.60
CA GLN A 181 -15.97 29.68 9.09
C GLN A 181 -16.02 29.77 10.63
N LYS A 182 -15.96 28.61 11.33
CA LYS A 182 -16.06 28.55 12.79
C LYS A 182 -14.74 28.81 13.50
N ALA A 183 -13.62 28.37 12.92
CA ALA A 183 -12.30 28.37 13.55
C ALA A 183 -11.37 29.45 13.03
N GLY A 184 -11.65 30.03 11.85
CA GLY A 184 -10.76 30.98 11.18
C GLY A 184 -9.55 30.32 10.49
N SER A 185 -9.24 29.06 10.80
CA SER A 185 -8.13 28.29 10.20
C SER A 185 -8.63 27.36 9.09
N PRO A 186 -7.76 26.93 8.16
CA PRO A 186 -8.14 26.00 7.10
C PRO A 186 -8.66 24.66 7.68
N GLY A 187 -9.76 24.16 7.10
CA GLY A 187 -10.32 22.88 7.50
C GLY A 187 -9.61 21.67 6.88
N PHE A 188 -8.92 21.88 5.75
CA PHE A 188 -8.25 20.78 5.03
C PHE A 188 -6.84 21.18 4.59
N GLN A 189 -5.89 20.32 4.81
CA GLN A 189 -4.54 20.43 4.25
C GLN A 189 -4.38 19.43 3.10
N TYR A 190 -3.76 19.89 2.00
CA TYR A 190 -3.27 19.03 0.95
C TYR A 190 -1.76 19.23 0.76
N ASN A 191 -1.00 18.15 0.69
CA ASN A 191 0.47 18.22 0.71
C ASN A 191 1.12 18.58 -0.63
N ASN A 192 0.31 18.70 -1.69
CA ASN A 192 0.77 19.03 -3.03
C ASN A 192 -0.01 20.25 -3.57
N ASP A 193 0.10 20.55 -4.85
CA ASP A 193 -0.66 21.63 -5.48
C ASP A 193 -2.14 21.23 -5.68
N LEU A 194 -3.02 22.24 -5.79
CA LEU A 194 -4.46 22.01 -5.87
C LEU A 194 -4.94 21.47 -7.22
N PHE A 195 -4.13 21.56 -8.28
CA PHE A 195 -4.39 20.84 -9.52
C PHE A 195 -4.28 19.33 -9.28
N SER A 196 -3.23 18.89 -8.61
CA SER A 196 -3.03 17.48 -8.26
C SER A 196 -4.15 16.94 -7.37
N LEU A 197 -4.66 17.74 -6.42
CA LEU A 197 -5.84 17.35 -5.63
C LEU A 197 -7.03 17.06 -6.53
N ALA A 198 -7.33 17.96 -7.48
CA ALA A 198 -8.46 17.80 -8.40
C ALA A 198 -8.24 16.64 -9.39
N ALA A 199 -7.05 16.61 -10.00
CA ALA A 199 -6.76 15.80 -11.17
C ALA A 199 -6.26 14.38 -10.86
N SER A 200 -5.78 14.14 -9.64
CA SER A 200 -5.33 12.82 -9.21
C SER A 200 -6.25 12.23 -8.15
N ASP A 201 -6.35 12.85 -6.97
CA ASP A 201 -7.05 12.23 -5.85
C ASP A 201 -8.57 12.23 -6.04
N ILE A 202 -9.16 13.42 -6.37
CA ILE A 202 -10.60 13.50 -6.56
C ILE A 202 -11.00 12.74 -7.83
N ALA A 203 -10.37 13.04 -8.97
CA ALA A 203 -10.68 12.39 -10.24
C ALA A 203 -10.46 10.87 -10.18
N GLY A 204 -9.37 10.42 -9.55
CA GLY A 204 -9.09 9.00 -9.32
C GLY A 204 -10.21 8.28 -8.57
N SER A 205 -10.80 8.93 -7.55
CA SER A 205 -11.95 8.37 -6.82
C SER A 205 -13.23 8.24 -7.68
N TYR A 206 -13.31 8.95 -8.81
CA TYR A 206 -14.36 8.84 -9.82
C TYR A 206 -13.94 7.95 -11.01
N ASN A 207 -12.78 7.30 -10.93
CA ASN A 207 -12.18 6.51 -12.01
C ASN A 207 -12.02 7.33 -13.31
N LEU A 208 -11.73 8.62 -13.19
CA LEU A 208 -11.46 9.50 -14.33
C LEU A 208 -9.95 9.51 -14.62
N THR A 209 -9.62 9.40 -15.89
CA THR A 209 -8.24 9.49 -16.38
C THR A 209 -8.14 10.57 -17.45
N PHE A 210 -6.96 11.18 -17.62
CA PHE A 210 -6.73 12.21 -18.65
C PHE A 210 -6.92 11.68 -20.08
N GLN A 211 -6.63 10.39 -20.26
CA GLN A 211 -6.73 9.70 -21.53
C GLN A 211 -7.86 8.70 -21.50
N ASP A 212 -8.52 8.52 -22.65
CA ASP A 212 -9.52 7.48 -22.86
C ASP A 212 -8.86 6.10 -23.03
N LYS A 213 -8.29 5.56 -21.94
CA LYS A 213 -7.58 4.27 -21.95
C LYS A 213 -8.47 3.11 -22.41
N ASN A 214 -9.77 3.19 -22.13
CA ASN A 214 -10.75 2.15 -22.54
C ASN A 214 -11.05 2.16 -24.03
N LYS A 215 -10.69 3.22 -24.74
CA LYS A 215 -10.84 3.36 -26.22
C LYS A 215 -9.49 3.51 -26.93
N GLY A 216 -8.44 2.89 -26.38
CA GLY A 216 -7.11 2.85 -26.96
C GLY A 216 -6.23 4.04 -26.64
N GLY A 217 -6.62 4.91 -25.71
CA GLY A 217 -5.79 5.99 -25.18
C GLY A 217 -5.38 7.08 -26.17
N LYS A 218 -6.16 7.25 -27.25
CA LYS A 218 -5.85 8.26 -28.31
C LYS A 218 -6.46 9.63 -28.05
N ASN A 219 -7.39 9.73 -27.12
CA ASN A 219 -8.11 10.97 -26.85
C ASN A 219 -7.87 11.46 -25.43
N ILE A 220 -7.73 12.77 -25.29
CA ILE A 220 -7.72 13.44 -23.99
C ILE A 220 -9.16 13.76 -23.60
N THR A 221 -9.47 13.63 -22.30
CA THR A 221 -10.85 13.72 -21.76
C THR A 221 -11.01 14.77 -20.66
N ILE A 222 -10.05 15.66 -20.44
CA ILE A 222 -10.05 16.58 -19.29
C ILE A 222 -11.08 17.71 -19.37
N ASN A 223 -11.66 17.97 -20.56
CA ASN A 223 -12.67 19.02 -20.75
C ASN A 223 -14.09 18.47 -20.82
N THR A 224 -14.51 17.68 -19.81
CA THR A 224 -15.87 17.18 -19.66
C THR A 224 -16.61 17.86 -18.50
N LYS A 225 -17.91 17.60 -18.35
CA LYS A 225 -18.71 18.13 -17.25
C LYS A 225 -18.24 17.62 -15.89
N GLU A 226 -17.82 16.36 -15.83
CA GLU A 226 -17.31 15.70 -14.64
C GLU A 226 -16.01 16.35 -14.16
N TRP A 227 -15.04 16.50 -15.06
CA TRP A 227 -13.79 17.20 -14.78
C TRP A 227 -14.03 18.63 -14.33
N ARG A 228 -14.90 19.37 -15.03
CA ARG A 228 -15.29 20.73 -14.65
C ARG A 228 -15.83 20.79 -13.22
N SER A 229 -16.75 19.88 -12.87
CA SER A 229 -17.36 19.82 -11.53
C SER A 229 -16.31 19.62 -10.43
N ILE A 230 -15.32 18.75 -10.68
CA ILE A 230 -14.21 18.48 -9.76
C ILE A 230 -13.36 19.73 -9.57
N PHE A 231 -12.89 20.36 -10.65
CA PHE A 231 -12.08 21.56 -10.56
C PHE A 231 -12.84 22.74 -9.91
N ASP A 232 -14.11 22.92 -10.26
CA ASP A 232 -14.97 23.97 -9.66
C ASP A 232 -15.13 23.79 -8.13
N MET A 233 -15.27 22.55 -7.66
CA MET A 233 -15.32 22.23 -6.23
C MET A 233 -14.03 22.68 -5.51
N VAL A 234 -12.85 22.39 -6.08
CA VAL A 234 -11.56 22.79 -5.50
C VAL A 234 -11.39 24.32 -5.54
N VAL A 235 -11.76 24.96 -6.65
CA VAL A 235 -11.73 26.45 -6.78
C VAL A 235 -12.62 27.09 -5.71
N LYS A 236 -13.85 26.60 -5.51
CA LYS A 236 -14.77 27.13 -4.50
C LYS A 236 -14.22 26.96 -3.08
N ALA A 237 -13.62 25.82 -2.77
CA ALA A 237 -13.04 25.58 -1.45
C ALA A 237 -11.77 26.44 -1.23
N ALA A 238 -10.94 26.61 -2.25
CA ALA A 238 -9.76 27.48 -2.19
C ALA A 238 -10.13 28.97 -2.00
N LYS A 239 -11.13 29.47 -2.75
CA LYS A 239 -11.62 30.85 -2.60
C LYS A 239 -12.21 31.15 -1.22
N LYS A 240 -12.69 30.12 -0.52
CA LYS A 240 -13.14 30.23 0.88
C LYS A 240 -12.00 30.05 1.88
N GLU A 241 -10.76 29.94 1.43
CA GLU A 241 -9.59 29.60 2.26
C GLU A 241 -9.77 28.35 3.14
N ALA A 242 -10.64 27.44 2.69
CA ALA A 242 -10.92 26.20 3.41
C ALA A 242 -9.80 25.16 3.26
N ILE A 243 -8.96 25.31 2.23
CA ILE A 243 -7.82 24.43 1.93
C ILE A 243 -6.51 25.19 2.11
N THR A 244 -5.52 24.52 2.66
CA THR A 244 -4.12 25.00 2.69
C THR A 244 -3.18 23.97 2.04
N THR A 245 -2.15 24.47 1.35
CA THR A 245 -1.03 23.68 0.86
C THR A 245 0.25 23.88 1.69
N LYS A 246 0.13 24.58 2.84
CA LYS A 246 1.23 24.75 3.79
C LYS A 246 1.69 23.38 4.30
N ASN A 247 2.96 23.08 4.09
CA ASN A 247 3.53 21.81 4.53
C ASN A 247 3.36 21.61 6.04
N LYS A 248 3.03 20.38 6.45
CA LYS A 248 2.84 19.95 7.85
C LYS A 248 1.76 20.73 8.64
N ALA A 249 0.86 21.50 7.98
CA ALA A 249 -0.16 22.26 8.70
C ALA A 249 -1.06 21.38 9.60
N PHE A 250 -1.42 20.17 9.14
CA PHE A 250 -2.16 19.20 9.95
C PHE A 250 -1.36 18.72 11.16
N LEU A 251 -0.11 18.32 10.97
CA LEU A 251 0.76 17.83 12.05
C LEU A 251 1.07 18.92 13.08
N ALA A 252 1.11 20.18 12.65
CA ALA A 252 1.26 21.35 13.52
C ALA A 252 -0.04 21.71 14.27
N GLY A 253 -1.18 21.15 13.90
CA GLY A 253 -2.50 21.51 14.45
C GLY A 253 -3.12 22.76 13.81
N ASP A 254 -2.55 23.27 12.69
CA ASP A 254 -3.04 24.44 11.96
C ASP A 254 -4.18 24.12 10.97
N ALA A 255 -4.38 22.84 10.64
CA ALA A 255 -5.47 22.36 9.80
C ALA A 255 -6.23 21.21 10.47
N ALA A 256 -7.52 21.09 10.21
CA ALA A 256 -8.38 20.12 10.88
C ALA A 256 -8.33 18.72 10.27
N MET A 257 -8.10 18.63 8.96
CA MET A 257 -8.11 17.37 8.21
C MET A 257 -6.98 17.34 7.17
N THR A 258 -6.59 16.13 6.81
CA THR A 258 -5.71 15.86 5.66
C THR A 258 -5.95 14.45 5.13
N VAL A 259 -5.66 14.21 3.85
CA VAL A 259 -5.60 12.87 3.27
C VAL A 259 -4.14 12.42 3.21
N GLY A 260 -3.89 11.16 3.52
CA GLY A 260 -2.55 10.59 3.43
C GLY A 260 -2.53 9.10 3.70
N GLY A 261 -1.38 8.50 3.40
CA GLY A 261 -1.13 7.07 3.53
C GLY A 261 -0.42 6.69 4.83
N PRO A 262 0.09 5.45 4.90
CA PRO A 262 0.73 4.89 6.09
C PRO A 262 1.93 5.67 6.61
N LEU A 263 2.60 6.46 5.78
CA LEU A 263 3.71 7.34 6.21
C LEU A 263 3.27 8.39 7.25
N PHE A 264 1.98 8.74 7.33
CA PHE A 264 1.48 9.62 8.39
C PHE A 264 1.65 9.04 9.78
N PHE A 265 1.59 7.72 9.94
CA PHE A 265 1.83 7.07 11.24
C PHE A 265 3.26 7.30 11.73
N ILE A 266 4.23 7.27 10.80
CA ILE A 266 5.63 7.63 11.11
C ILE A 266 5.71 9.11 11.45
N GLY A 267 5.05 9.98 10.67
CA GLY A 267 4.99 11.41 10.93
C GLY A 267 4.46 11.76 12.33
N PHE A 268 3.38 11.10 12.76
CA PHE A 268 2.82 11.30 14.10
C PHE A 268 3.80 10.93 15.22
N LYS A 269 4.56 9.85 15.04
CA LYS A 269 5.60 9.43 15.99
C LYS A 269 6.77 10.41 16.01
N MET A 270 7.26 10.84 14.85
CA MET A 270 8.42 11.74 14.75
C MET A 270 8.13 13.17 15.22
N GLU A 271 6.98 13.73 14.87
CA GLU A 271 6.60 15.10 15.23
C GLU A 271 6.03 15.22 16.66
N ASN A 272 5.88 14.10 17.38
CA ASN A 272 5.37 14.07 18.74
C ASN A 272 4.12 14.94 18.93
N ILE A 273 3.12 14.73 18.07
CA ILE A 273 1.89 15.53 18.02
C ILE A 273 1.19 15.61 19.38
N LYS A 274 0.58 16.76 19.70
CA LYS A 274 -0.01 17.07 20.99
C LYS A 274 -1.54 17.03 21.01
N PHE A 275 -2.17 16.58 19.94
CA PHE A 275 -3.62 16.52 19.81
C PHE A 275 -4.11 15.09 19.61
N GLU A 276 -5.34 14.84 19.98
CA GLU A 276 -6.00 13.58 19.64
C GLU A 276 -6.45 13.60 18.19
N TRP A 277 -6.26 12.48 17.52
CA TRP A 277 -6.59 12.33 16.11
C TRP A 277 -7.41 11.07 15.85
N GLY A 278 -8.07 11.03 14.71
CA GLY A 278 -8.75 9.87 14.17
C GLY A 278 -8.51 9.75 12.69
N VAL A 279 -8.92 8.62 12.13
CA VAL A 279 -8.86 8.37 10.70
C VAL A 279 -10.13 7.63 10.26
N VAL A 280 -10.62 7.98 9.09
CA VAL A 280 -11.69 7.28 8.38
C VAL A 280 -11.21 6.93 6.97
N SER A 281 -11.98 6.19 6.19
CA SER A 281 -11.64 5.95 4.80
C SER A 281 -11.36 7.27 4.07
N GLU A 282 -10.50 7.25 3.07
CA GLU A 282 -10.35 8.43 2.22
C GLU A 282 -11.70 8.81 1.57
N PRO A 283 -11.86 10.08 1.14
CA PRO A 283 -13.07 10.49 0.44
C PRO A 283 -13.19 9.78 -0.91
N VAL A 284 -14.40 9.39 -1.26
CA VAL A 284 -14.68 8.56 -2.45
C VAL A 284 -15.85 9.13 -3.28
N ASN A 285 -16.07 8.52 -4.41
CA ASN A 285 -17.40 8.59 -5.05
C ASN A 285 -18.33 7.59 -4.34
N PRO A 286 -19.38 8.05 -3.62
CA PRO A 286 -20.23 7.14 -2.84
C PRO A 286 -20.98 6.09 -3.68
N ALA A 287 -21.18 6.36 -4.97
CA ALA A 287 -21.80 5.40 -5.89
C ALA A 287 -20.85 4.21 -6.21
N HIS A 288 -19.55 4.44 -6.10
CA HIS A 288 -18.49 3.45 -6.37
C HIS A 288 -17.34 3.70 -5.39
N PRO A 289 -17.38 3.15 -4.16
CA PRO A 289 -16.40 3.44 -3.11
C PRO A 289 -15.08 2.70 -3.35
N ILE A 290 -14.33 3.15 -4.35
CA ILE A 290 -13.01 2.66 -4.74
C ILE A 290 -11.93 3.69 -4.45
N SER A 291 -10.69 3.25 -4.36
CA SER A 291 -9.52 4.09 -4.12
C SER A 291 -8.39 3.74 -5.08
N SER A 292 -7.79 4.75 -5.71
CA SER A 292 -6.58 4.60 -6.51
C SER A 292 -5.31 4.40 -5.67
N ALA A 293 -5.35 4.79 -4.40
CA ALA A 293 -4.26 4.58 -3.46
C ALA A 293 -4.33 3.23 -2.72
N TYR A 294 -5.34 2.41 -3.00
CA TYR A 294 -5.59 1.15 -2.32
C TYR A 294 -5.04 0.00 -3.16
N GLY A 295 -4.07 -0.74 -2.65
CA GLY A 295 -3.47 -1.84 -3.40
C GLY A 295 -2.55 -2.72 -2.57
N ALA A 296 -2.38 -3.96 -3.02
CA ALA A 296 -1.42 -4.90 -2.44
C ALA A 296 0.01 -4.32 -2.55
N ASN A 297 0.80 -4.51 -1.49
CA ASN A 297 2.18 -4.06 -1.45
C ASN A 297 3.09 -5.22 -1.01
N ASN A 298 4.21 -5.43 -1.72
CA ASN A 298 5.09 -6.58 -1.53
C ASN A 298 4.36 -7.91 -1.78
N MET A 299 3.83 -8.11 -2.98
CA MET A 299 3.17 -9.35 -3.38
C MET A 299 4.21 -10.45 -3.60
N PHE A 300 4.37 -11.34 -2.62
CA PHE A 300 5.32 -12.45 -2.72
C PHE A 300 4.69 -13.66 -3.41
N GLY A 301 5.35 -14.15 -4.46
CA GLY A 301 5.02 -15.39 -5.14
C GLY A 301 6.24 -16.31 -5.25
N ILE A 302 6.00 -17.61 -5.44
CA ILE A 302 7.03 -18.61 -5.62
C ILE A 302 7.39 -18.68 -7.11
N SER A 303 8.69 -18.56 -7.42
CA SER A 303 9.18 -18.78 -8.79
C SER A 303 9.02 -20.23 -9.21
N THR A 304 8.52 -20.49 -10.43
CA THR A 304 8.49 -21.84 -11.00
C THR A 304 9.89 -22.45 -11.22
N GLU A 305 10.93 -21.61 -11.26
CA GLU A 305 12.33 -22.05 -11.35
C GLU A 305 12.97 -22.33 -9.97
N SER A 306 12.26 -22.05 -8.86
CA SER A 306 12.81 -22.28 -7.52
C SER A 306 12.97 -23.75 -7.21
N LYS A 307 14.13 -24.11 -6.66
CA LYS A 307 14.40 -25.44 -6.10
C LYS A 307 14.02 -25.54 -4.62
N HIS A 308 13.53 -24.45 -4.03
CA HIS A 308 13.26 -24.31 -2.60
C HIS A 308 11.80 -23.86 -2.35
N ALA A 309 10.84 -24.36 -3.16
CA ALA A 309 9.43 -23.94 -3.11
C ALA A 309 8.82 -24.04 -1.71
N ASP A 310 9.13 -25.11 -0.96
CA ASP A 310 8.61 -25.30 0.40
C ASP A 310 9.18 -24.27 1.39
N ALA A 311 10.44 -23.88 1.24
CA ALA A 311 11.04 -22.85 2.06
C ALA A 311 10.49 -21.46 1.68
N ALA A 312 10.28 -21.21 0.39
CA ALA A 312 9.64 -20.00 -0.12
C ALA A 312 8.19 -19.87 0.38
N TRP A 313 7.46 -21.00 0.39
CA TRP A 313 6.11 -21.02 0.98
C TRP A 313 6.14 -20.71 2.48
N LYS A 314 7.05 -21.29 3.26
CA LYS A 314 7.20 -20.96 4.69
C LYS A 314 7.39 -19.47 4.92
N PHE A 315 8.16 -18.79 4.06
CA PHE A 315 8.31 -17.35 4.13
C PHE A 315 6.97 -16.62 3.86
N ILE A 316 6.29 -16.96 2.75
CA ILE A 316 5.00 -16.35 2.38
C ILE A 316 3.96 -16.60 3.47
N GLU A 317 3.88 -17.82 3.98
CA GLU A 317 2.97 -18.20 5.06
C GLU A 317 3.24 -17.38 6.33
N PHE A 318 4.50 -17.24 6.71
CA PHE A 318 4.89 -16.50 7.90
C PHE A 318 4.51 -15.02 7.81
N VAL A 319 4.91 -14.34 6.74
CA VAL A 319 4.68 -12.87 6.61
C VAL A 319 3.19 -12.52 6.47
N ASN A 320 2.33 -13.46 6.12
CA ASN A 320 0.88 -13.29 6.05
C ASN A 320 0.14 -13.82 7.29
N SER A 321 0.85 -14.28 8.33
CA SER A 321 0.27 -14.80 9.56
C SER A 321 -0.20 -13.72 10.52
N ASP A 322 -1.11 -14.08 11.43
CA ASP A 322 -1.56 -13.21 12.54
C ASP A 322 -0.38 -12.76 13.43
N ASP A 323 0.57 -13.67 13.70
CA ASP A 323 1.72 -13.37 14.57
C ASP A 323 2.62 -12.31 13.95
N PHE A 324 2.91 -12.44 12.65
CA PHE A 324 3.68 -11.43 11.93
C PHE A 324 2.95 -10.07 11.92
N ALA A 325 1.66 -10.06 11.59
CA ALA A 325 0.88 -8.84 11.54
C ALA A 325 0.84 -8.10 12.89
N LYS A 326 0.68 -8.84 14.00
CA LYS A 326 0.73 -8.27 15.37
C LYS A 326 2.11 -7.70 15.72
N GLY A 327 3.18 -8.41 15.37
CA GLY A 327 4.56 -7.93 15.54
C GLY A 327 4.82 -6.65 14.76
N TYR A 328 4.48 -6.67 13.48
CA TYR A 328 4.63 -5.53 12.56
C TYR A 328 3.90 -4.27 13.07
N MET A 329 2.66 -4.41 13.58
CA MET A 329 1.92 -3.29 14.18
C MET A 329 2.55 -2.76 15.46
N LYS A 330 3.15 -3.62 16.28
CA LYS A 330 3.81 -3.26 17.53
C LYS A 330 5.10 -2.48 17.27
N ASP A 331 5.87 -2.90 16.28
CA ASP A 331 7.15 -2.27 15.93
C ASP A 331 6.94 -0.89 15.28
N GLY A 332 5.75 -0.63 14.74
CA GLY A 332 5.36 0.67 14.21
C GLY A 332 6.01 1.02 12.87
N GLU A 333 6.53 0.02 12.15
CA GLU A 333 7.15 0.16 10.81
C GLU A 333 6.10 0.29 9.69
N LEU A 334 5.00 0.99 9.97
CA LEU A 334 3.83 1.08 9.07
C LEU A 334 4.10 1.82 7.75
N GLY A 335 5.29 2.37 7.55
CA GLY A 335 5.66 3.04 6.30
C GLY A 335 5.54 2.17 5.04
N SER A 336 5.59 0.83 5.21
CA SER A 336 5.40 -0.13 4.13
C SER A 336 3.95 -0.60 3.95
N GLY A 337 2.99 0.08 4.54
CA GLY A 337 1.58 -0.26 4.44
C GLY A 337 0.96 -0.76 5.75
N LEU A 338 -0.34 -1.02 5.72
CA LEU A 338 -1.05 -1.68 6.81
C LEU A 338 -1.02 -3.19 6.60
N PRO A 339 -1.08 -4.01 7.67
CA PRO A 339 -1.21 -5.45 7.51
C PRO A 339 -2.44 -5.82 6.70
N THR A 340 -2.30 -6.72 5.75
CA THR A 340 -3.45 -7.30 5.04
C THR A 340 -4.32 -8.14 5.98
N ASN A 341 -3.71 -8.68 7.03
CA ASN A 341 -4.43 -9.41 8.07
C ASN A 341 -5.29 -8.48 8.93
N GLU A 342 -6.57 -8.78 9.02
CA GLU A 342 -7.59 -7.95 9.69
C GLU A 342 -7.55 -8.02 11.22
N CYS A 343 -6.63 -8.79 11.83
CA CYS A 343 -6.45 -8.82 13.29
C CYS A 343 -6.10 -7.45 13.88
N CYS A 344 -5.59 -6.55 13.02
CA CYS A 344 -4.83 -5.40 13.48
C CYS A 344 -5.47 -4.05 13.07
N LYS A 345 -6.79 -3.94 13.21
CA LYS A 345 -7.57 -2.71 12.89
C LYS A 345 -7.51 -1.63 13.97
N LYS A 346 -6.56 -1.72 14.91
CA LYS A 346 -6.37 -0.70 15.95
C LYS A 346 -4.89 -0.36 16.09
N TRP A 347 -4.58 0.93 16.21
CA TRP A 347 -3.25 1.37 16.55
C TRP A 347 -3.16 1.81 18.01
N GLY A 348 -2.23 1.17 18.76
CA GLY A 348 -1.96 1.51 20.15
C GLY A 348 -3.19 1.44 21.06
N ASN A 349 -4.15 0.59 20.79
CA ASN A 349 -5.43 0.45 21.51
C ASN A 349 -6.34 1.71 21.50
N LYS A 350 -5.93 2.79 20.83
CA LYS A 350 -6.62 4.10 20.89
C LYS A 350 -7.28 4.51 19.58
N VAL A 351 -6.68 4.19 18.44
CA VAL A 351 -7.16 4.65 17.14
C VAL A 351 -7.77 3.49 16.35
N ASP A 352 -9.02 3.64 15.96
CA ASP A 352 -9.71 2.71 15.07
C ASP A 352 -9.26 2.93 13.64
N LEU A 353 -8.67 1.90 13.02
CA LEU A 353 -8.21 1.88 11.64
C LEU A 353 -9.19 1.17 10.70
N SER A 354 -10.33 0.70 11.20
CA SER A 354 -11.28 -0.12 10.43
C SER A 354 -11.74 0.56 9.13
N GLY A 355 -11.81 1.91 9.12
CA GLY A 355 -12.14 2.69 7.93
C GLY A 355 -11.16 2.48 6.78
N LEU A 356 -9.88 2.23 7.09
CA LEU A 356 -8.83 2.00 6.10
C LEU A 356 -8.90 0.62 5.40
N TYR A 357 -9.75 -0.27 5.89
CA TYR A 357 -9.96 -1.62 5.34
C TYR A 357 -11.24 -1.75 4.49
N LYS A 358 -11.97 -0.64 4.29
CA LYS A 358 -13.32 -0.70 3.68
C LYS A 358 -13.33 -0.60 2.16
N LEU A 359 -12.42 0.18 1.59
CA LEU A 359 -12.44 0.47 0.17
C LEU A 359 -11.88 -0.70 -0.66
N ALA A 360 -12.23 -0.71 -1.93
CA ALA A 360 -11.66 -1.62 -2.90
C ALA A 360 -10.64 -0.89 -3.79
N PRO A 361 -9.57 -1.56 -4.26
CA PRO A 361 -8.63 -0.96 -5.20
C PRO A 361 -9.30 -0.70 -6.55
N VAL A 362 -8.84 0.35 -7.22
CA VAL A 362 -9.17 0.55 -8.65
C VAL A 362 -8.50 -0.57 -9.44
N LYS A 363 -9.27 -1.24 -10.28
CA LYS A 363 -8.72 -2.19 -11.26
C LYS A 363 -8.21 -1.43 -12.48
N GLU A 364 -7.05 -0.80 -12.35
CA GLU A 364 -6.38 -0.24 -13.54
C GLU A 364 -5.71 -1.35 -14.34
N LYS A 365 -5.95 -1.33 -15.65
CA LYS A 365 -5.13 -2.08 -16.60
C LYS A 365 -4.05 -1.14 -17.10
N TYR A 366 -2.82 -1.37 -16.69
CA TYR A 366 -1.67 -0.72 -17.30
C TYR A 366 -1.50 -1.30 -18.72
N ASP A 367 -1.60 -0.44 -19.72
CA ASP A 367 -1.26 -0.80 -21.08
C ASP A 367 0.00 -0.03 -21.50
N SER A 368 1.14 -0.71 -21.49
CA SER A 368 2.42 -0.16 -21.93
C SER A 368 2.42 0.31 -23.39
N ASN A 369 1.39 -0.06 -24.16
CA ASN A 369 1.22 0.41 -25.54
C ASN A 369 0.61 1.80 -25.62
N ILE A 370 0.06 2.34 -24.55
CA ILE A 370 -0.48 3.71 -24.53
C ILE A 370 0.62 4.67 -24.06
N PRO A 371 0.98 5.70 -24.84
CA PRO A 371 1.93 6.71 -24.41
C PRO A 371 1.45 7.43 -23.15
N ASP A 372 2.30 7.55 -22.16
CA ASP A 372 2.01 8.31 -20.94
C ASP A 372 2.40 9.78 -21.12
N ILE A 373 1.44 10.68 -20.92
CA ILE A 373 1.63 12.13 -20.93
C ILE A 373 1.25 12.78 -19.60
N SER A 374 1.12 12.00 -18.55
CA SER A 374 0.67 12.48 -17.22
C SER A 374 1.56 13.58 -16.67
N GLU A 375 2.88 13.50 -16.86
CA GLU A 375 3.82 14.52 -16.43
C GLU A 375 3.57 15.86 -17.17
N PHE A 376 3.37 15.81 -18.49
CA PHE A 376 3.02 16.98 -19.27
C PHE A 376 1.73 17.64 -18.80
N VAL A 377 0.66 16.84 -18.62
CA VAL A 377 -0.65 17.33 -18.17
C VAL A 377 -0.55 17.95 -16.77
N SER A 378 0.18 17.31 -15.86
CA SER A 378 0.37 17.80 -14.49
C SER A 378 1.10 19.14 -14.49
N LYS A 379 2.20 19.28 -15.24
CA LYS A 379 3.00 20.51 -15.33
C LYS A 379 2.19 21.68 -15.91
N GLU A 380 1.58 21.47 -17.08
CA GLU A 380 0.79 22.51 -17.75
C GLU A 380 -0.47 22.85 -16.98
N GLY A 381 -1.13 21.83 -16.40
CA GLY A 381 -2.34 21.97 -15.61
C GLY A 381 -2.11 22.75 -14.32
N SER A 382 -1.06 22.44 -13.55
CA SER A 382 -0.73 23.15 -12.29
C SER A 382 -0.43 24.64 -12.55
N ALA A 383 0.32 24.94 -13.61
CA ALA A 383 0.58 26.33 -14.00
C ALA A 383 -0.69 27.09 -14.38
N ALA A 384 -1.55 26.48 -15.21
CA ALA A 384 -2.81 27.10 -15.66
C ALA A 384 -3.83 27.21 -14.52
N PHE A 385 -3.92 26.21 -13.64
CA PHE A 385 -4.85 26.22 -12.50
C PHE A 385 -4.50 27.31 -11.49
N THR A 386 -3.23 27.61 -11.32
CA THR A 386 -2.78 28.76 -10.53
C THR A 386 -3.38 30.08 -11.03
N SER A 387 -3.49 30.26 -12.36
CA SER A 387 -4.10 31.45 -12.96
C SER A 387 -5.63 31.48 -12.71
N VAL A 388 -6.29 30.31 -12.69
CA VAL A 388 -7.72 30.22 -12.31
C VAL A 388 -7.94 30.61 -10.85
N LEU A 389 -7.08 30.14 -9.95
CA LEU A 389 -7.16 30.47 -8.52
C LEU A 389 -6.96 31.96 -8.25
N LYS A 390 -6.04 32.61 -9.03
CA LYS A 390 -5.82 34.07 -8.99
C LYS A 390 -6.93 34.88 -9.69
N GLY A 391 -7.85 34.24 -10.39
CA GLY A 391 -8.92 34.91 -11.13
C GLY A 391 -8.47 35.56 -12.45
N THR A 392 -7.26 35.29 -12.93
CA THR A 392 -6.73 35.84 -14.20
C THR A 392 -7.12 35.01 -15.41
N GLN A 393 -7.65 33.81 -15.21
CA GLN A 393 -8.16 32.90 -16.23
C GLN A 393 -9.47 32.25 -15.76
N SER A 394 -10.42 32.02 -16.66
CA SER A 394 -11.60 31.21 -16.34
C SER A 394 -11.28 29.73 -16.35
N LEU A 395 -11.98 28.94 -15.53
CA LEU A 395 -11.85 27.49 -15.51
C LEU A 395 -12.15 26.87 -16.88
N ASP A 396 -13.15 27.39 -17.59
CA ASP A 396 -13.53 26.93 -18.92
C ASP A 396 -12.43 27.11 -19.94
N SER A 397 -11.79 28.30 -19.96
CA SER A 397 -10.67 28.59 -20.82
C SER A 397 -9.45 27.71 -20.48
N MET A 398 -9.21 27.47 -19.20
CA MET A 398 -8.14 26.57 -18.75
C MET A 398 -8.34 25.15 -19.28
N LEU A 399 -9.51 24.56 -19.02
CA LEU A 399 -9.81 23.18 -19.43
C LEU A 399 -9.76 22.99 -20.95
N ALA A 400 -10.33 23.94 -21.72
CA ALA A 400 -10.29 23.92 -23.17
C ALA A 400 -8.85 24.01 -23.73
N SER A 401 -8.02 24.90 -23.14
CA SER A 401 -6.62 25.05 -23.53
C SER A 401 -5.79 23.83 -23.17
N LEU A 402 -5.97 23.28 -21.97
CA LEU A 402 -5.26 22.10 -21.51
C LEU A 402 -5.62 20.87 -22.35
N GLN A 403 -6.90 20.68 -22.67
CA GLN A 403 -7.39 19.64 -23.58
C GLN A 403 -6.64 19.69 -24.92
N LYS A 404 -6.56 20.87 -25.54
CA LYS A 404 -5.91 21.06 -26.85
C LYS A 404 -4.42 20.80 -26.78
N LYS A 405 -3.72 21.33 -25.77
CA LYS A 405 -2.28 21.15 -25.59
C LYS A 405 -1.93 19.68 -25.33
N ALA A 406 -2.66 19.03 -24.41
CA ALA A 406 -2.45 17.64 -24.06
C ALA A 406 -2.73 16.71 -25.25
N GLN A 407 -3.78 16.99 -26.06
CA GLN A 407 -4.05 16.21 -27.28
C GLN A 407 -2.90 16.32 -28.27
N SER A 408 -2.39 17.53 -28.50
CA SER A 408 -1.24 17.72 -29.39
C SER A 408 0.03 16.98 -28.92
N GLU A 409 0.26 16.92 -27.61
CA GLU A 409 1.40 16.17 -27.06
C GLU A 409 1.18 14.65 -27.18
N LEU A 410 -0.03 14.18 -26.94
CA LEU A 410 -0.41 12.77 -27.12
C LEU A 410 -0.24 12.32 -28.58
N ASP A 411 -0.67 13.14 -29.55
CA ASP A 411 -0.53 12.85 -30.99
C ASP A 411 0.95 12.70 -31.37
N LYS A 412 1.82 13.58 -30.86
CA LYS A 412 3.29 13.47 -31.06
C LYS A 412 3.86 12.20 -30.43
N ALA A 413 3.40 11.84 -29.23
CA ALA A 413 3.86 10.64 -28.54
C ALA A 413 3.47 9.36 -29.32
N TRP A 414 2.25 9.31 -29.85
CA TRP A 414 1.81 8.23 -30.74
C TRP A 414 2.60 8.16 -32.04
N ALA A 415 2.88 9.31 -32.68
CA ALA A 415 3.69 9.36 -33.89
C ALA A 415 5.14 8.87 -33.69
N LYS A 416 5.72 9.07 -32.49
CA LYS A 416 7.05 8.53 -32.15
C LYS A 416 7.01 7.00 -31.92
N LYS A 417 5.91 6.46 -31.39
CA LYS A 417 5.76 5.06 -31.06
C LYS A 417 5.43 4.20 -32.30
N GLY A 418 4.83 4.79 -33.32
CA GLY A 418 4.54 4.14 -34.61
C GLY A 418 5.74 4.11 -35.58
N LYS A 419 6.90 4.66 -35.17
CA LYS A 419 8.17 4.59 -35.89
C LYS A 419 9.12 3.59 -35.22
#